data_8bbf99ce385af9d45a71d8e04a299903
#
_entry.id   8bbf99ce385af9d45a71d8e04a299903
#
_cell.length_a   1.000
_cell.length_b   1.000
_cell.length_c   1.000
_cell.angle_alpha   90.00
_cell.angle_beta   90.00
_cell.angle_gamma   90.00
#
_symmetry.space_group_name_H-M   'P 1'
#
loop_
_entity.id
_entity.type
_entity.pdbx_description
1 polymer ?
#
loop_
_entity_poly.entity_id
_entity_poly.type
_entity_poly.pdbx_seq_one_letter_code
_entity_poly.pdbx_strand_id
1 'polypeptide(L)'
;VKGIASIIGGKLTTYRLMAKNIVDVMVEQLGDDRPCRTAEEAVPGSTSGKNYLITHRLGENEERRAATGLVRGGDPAKVPAKSKIDDQVICECELMSRKAFTDLLAEQPDATFDDLRRQLRLGMGPCQGGFCSMRATGVALEEGAIDAERATGLLRLFLKNRWIGLWPI
;
A
#
# COMPACT_ATOMS: atom_id res chain seq x y z
N VAL A 1 -25.67 -23.76 6.47
CA VAL A 1 -25.91 -23.03 7.74
C VAL A 1 -26.62 -21.74 7.39
N LYS A 2 -27.77 -21.46 8.03
CA LYS A 2 -28.48 -20.18 7.82
C LYS A 2 -27.59 -19.02 8.27
N GLY A 3 -27.57 -17.93 7.48
CA GLY A 3 -26.80 -16.73 7.80
C GLY A 3 -25.34 -16.76 7.38
N ILE A 4 -24.92 -17.75 6.62
CA ILE A 4 -23.57 -17.80 6.03
C ILE A 4 -23.72 -17.94 4.51
N ALA A 5 -23.03 -17.07 3.78
CA ALA A 5 -22.88 -17.17 2.33
C ALA A 5 -21.38 -17.20 1.99
N SER A 6 -21.01 -18.01 1.02
CA SER A 6 -19.63 -18.13 0.54
C SER A 6 -19.58 -17.92 -0.95
N ILE A 7 -18.54 -17.24 -1.42
CA ILE A 7 -18.26 -17.08 -2.85
C ILE A 7 -16.92 -17.71 -3.19
N ILE A 8 -16.89 -18.49 -4.23
CA ILE A 8 -15.70 -19.24 -4.64
C ILE A 8 -15.42 -19.00 -6.12
N GLY A 9 -14.17 -18.85 -6.48
CA GLY A 9 -13.72 -18.63 -7.85
C GLY A 9 -13.68 -17.14 -8.23
N GLY A 10 -13.59 -16.88 -9.53
CA GLY A 10 -13.52 -15.54 -10.10
C GLY A 10 -12.10 -15.09 -10.47
N LYS A 11 -12.00 -13.86 -10.91
CA LYS A 11 -10.76 -13.20 -11.34
C LYS A 11 -10.63 -11.85 -10.68
N LEU A 12 -9.42 -11.32 -10.61
CA LEU A 12 -9.18 -9.97 -10.09
C LEU A 12 -10.05 -8.91 -10.78
N THR A 13 -10.34 -9.08 -12.07
CA THR A 13 -11.19 -8.16 -12.85
C THR A 13 -12.68 -8.26 -12.52
N THR A 14 -13.14 -9.32 -11.84
CA THR A 14 -14.55 -9.55 -11.51
C THR A 14 -14.87 -9.37 -10.03
N TYR A 15 -13.91 -8.95 -9.21
CA TYR A 15 -14.05 -8.88 -7.76
C TYR A 15 -15.27 -8.03 -7.30
N ARG A 16 -15.55 -6.90 -7.95
CA ARG A 16 -16.68 -6.04 -7.60
C ARG A 16 -18.02 -6.74 -7.89
N LEU A 17 -18.15 -7.42 -9.03
CA LEU A 17 -19.34 -8.17 -9.37
C LEU A 17 -19.56 -9.34 -8.42
N MET A 18 -18.49 -10.02 -8.04
CA MET A 18 -18.54 -11.10 -7.05
C MET A 18 -19.02 -10.57 -5.70
N ALA A 19 -18.45 -9.46 -5.23
CA ALA A 19 -18.88 -8.83 -3.99
C ALA A 19 -20.36 -8.42 -4.05
N LYS A 20 -20.80 -7.82 -5.17
CA LYS A 20 -22.21 -7.49 -5.38
C LYS A 20 -23.10 -8.73 -5.23
N ASN A 21 -22.79 -9.80 -5.95
CA ASN A 21 -23.63 -11.00 -5.97
C ASN A 21 -23.77 -11.65 -4.59
N ILE A 22 -22.69 -11.73 -3.80
CA ILE A 22 -22.77 -12.31 -2.46
C ILE A 22 -23.55 -11.40 -1.49
N VAL A 23 -23.37 -10.07 -1.59
CA VAL A 23 -24.08 -9.10 -0.77
C VAL A 23 -25.56 -9.08 -1.11
N ASP A 24 -25.94 -9.14 -2.38
CA ASP A 24 -27.35 -9.22 -2.81
C ASP A 24 -28.08 -10.42 -2.15
N VAL A 25 -27.45 -11.60 -2.15
CA VAL A 25 -27.99 -12.79 -1.47
C VAL A 25 -28.14 -12.58 0.04
N MET A 26 -27.19 -11.92 0.68
CA MET A 26 -27.27 -11.64 2.12
C MET A 26 -28.35 -10.61 2.44
N VAL A 27 -28.43 -9.56 1.64
CA VAL A 27 -29.39 -8.46 1.81
C VAL A 27 -30.81 -8.96 1.64
N GLU A 28 -31.06 -9.82 0.64
CA GLU A 28 -32.34 -10.52 0.45
C GLU A 28 -32.72 -11.34 1.69
N GLN A 29 -31.79 -12.08 2.28
CA GLN A 29 -32.04 -12.85 3.51
C GLN A 29 -32.35 -11.97 4.74
N LEU A 30 -31.90 -10.71 4.73
CA LEU A 30 -32.14 -9.72 5.77
C LEU A 30 -33.45 -8.94 5.53
N GLY A 31 -34.12 -9.16 4.39
CA GLY A 31 -35.33 -8.45 4.02
C GLY A 31 -35.11 -7.00 3.57
N ASP A 32 -33.92 -6.70 3.08
CA ASP A 32 -33.55 -5.39 2.52
C ASP A 32 -33.56 -5.48 0.97
N ASP A 33 -33.98 -4.42 0.30
CA ASP A 33 -34.10 -4.35 -1.16
C ASP A 33 -33.23 -3.23 -1.79
N ARG A 34 -32.37 -2.61 -1.00
CA ARG A 34 -31.52 -1.51 -1.48
C ARG A 34 -30.63 -1.95 -2.65
N PRO A 35 -30.64 -1.23 -3.78
CA PRO A 35 -29.80 -1.56 -4.91
C PRO A 35 -28.32 -1.33 -4.62
N CYS A 36 -27.46 -2.18 -5.18
CA CYS A 36 -26.02 -1.97 -5.14
C CYS A 36 -25.61 -0.80 -6.03
N ARG A 37 -24.98 0.22 -5.45
CA ARG A 37 -24.50 1.43 -6.15
C ARG A 37 -22.99 1.47 -6.33
N THR A 38 -22.27 0.42 -6.02
CA THR A 38 -20.80 0.38 -6.08
C THR A 38 -20.21 0.54 -7.49
N ALA A 39 -21.03 0.50 -8.55
CA ALA A 39 -20.61 0.80 -9.91
C ALA A 39 -20.64 2.31 -10.22
N GLU A 40 -21.47 3.05 -9.50
CA GLU A 40 -21.80 4.45 -9.76
C GLU A 40 -21.20 5.38 -8.72
N GLU A 41 -21.06 4.89 -7.49
CA GLU A 41 -20.54 5.67 -6.37
C GLU A 41 -19.07 5.31 -6.08
N ALA A 42 -18.27 6.34 -5.91
CA ALA A 42 -16.89 6.18 -5.48
C ALA A 42 -16.84 5.71 -4.01
N VAL A 43 -15.82 4.93 -3.67
CA VAL A 43 -15.57 4.55 -2.28
C VAL A 43 -15.39 5.81 -1.43
N PRO A 44 -16.03 5.92 -0.24
CA PRO A 44 -15.84 7.06 0.64
C PRO A 44 -14.36 7.38 0.86
N GLY A 45 -13.99 8.64 0.70
CA GLY A 45 -12.60 9.10 0.79
C GLY A 45 -11.76 8.96 -0.49
N SER A 46 -12.19 8.19 -1.49
CA SER A 46 -11.45 8.04 -2.75
C SER A 46 -11.42 9.30 -3.61
N THR A 47 -12.40 10.19 -3.44
CA THR A 47 -12.52 11.45 -4.17
C THR A 47 -11.78 12.62 -3.51
N SER A 48 -11.21 12.42 -2.33
CA SER A 48 -10.59 13.50 -1.53
C SER A 48 -9.23 13.97 -2.04
N GLY A 49 -8.80 13.58 -3.24
CA GLY A 49 -7.52 13.99 -3.86
C GLY A 49 -6.27 13.46 -3.15
N LYS A 50 -6.43 12.82 -2.01
CA LYS A 50 -5.34 12.16 -1.26
C LYS A 50 -5.16 10.72 -1.70
N ASN A 51 -5.21 10.44 -3.00
CA ASN A 51 -4.78 9.16 -3.54
C ASN A 51 -3.23 9.11 -3.57
N TYR A 52 -2.64 9.09 -2.38
CA TYR A 52 -1.20 8.99 -2.16
C TYR A 52 -0.55 7.90 -3.04
N LEU A 53 -1.27 6.80 -3.25
CA LEU A 53 -0.75 5.68 -4.02
C LEU A 53 -0.75 5.90 -5.53
N ILE A 54 -1.73 6.62 -6.07
CA ILE A 54 -1.86 6.77 -7.53
C ILE A 54 -1.13 8.02 -8.01
N THR A 55 -1.31 9.15 -7.35
CA THR A 55 -0.69 10.41 -7.77
C THR A 55 0.82 10.44 -7.52
N HIS A 56 1.28 10.00 -6.35
CA HIS A 56 2.71 9.89 -6.08
C HIS A 56 3.40 8.77 -6.88
N ARG A 57 2.74 7.62 -7.06
CA ARG A 57 3.33 6.53 -7.84
C ARG A 57 3.37 6.78 -9.34
N LEU A 58 2.34 7.34 -9.93
CA LEU A 58 2.32 7.56 -11.39
C LEU A 58 3.16 8.75 -11.78
N GLY A 59 3.04 9.90 -11.10
CA GLY A 59 3.85 11.08 -11.39
C GLY A 59 5.33 10.85 -11.11
N GLU A 60 5.68 10.43 -9.90
CA GLU A 60 7.08 10.15 -9.50
C GLU A 60 7.68 8.95 -10.26
N ASN A 61 6.88 7.95 -10.62
CA ASN A 61 7.36 6.81 -11.41
C ASN A 61 7.62 7.16 -12.86
N GLU A 62 6.85 8.05 -13.47
CA GLU A 62 7.14 8.54 -14.82
C GLU A 62 8.42 9.36 -14.83
N GLU A 63 8.59 10.28 -13.89
CA GLU A 63 9.81 11.07 -13.75
C GLU A 63 11.03 10.19 -13.43
N ARG A 64 10.89 9.19 -12.54
CA ARG A 64 11.96 8.25 -12.21
C ARG A 64 12.28 7.29 -13.36
N ARG A 65 11.28 6.78 -14.04
CA ARG A 65 11.49 5.95 -15.24
C ARG A 65 12.16 6.74 -16.35
N ALA A 66 11.78 8.00 -16.53
CA ALA A 66 12.45 8.91 -17.44
C ALA A 66 13.90 9.16 -17.00
N ALA A 67 14.13 9.39 -15.69
CA ALA A 67 15.47 9.65 -15.13
C ALA A 67 16.40 8.43 -15.15
N THR A 68 15.86 7.21 -15.06
CA THR A 68 16.67 5.97 -15.05
C THR A 68 16.86 5.37 -16.45
N GLY A 69 16.36 6.00 -17.50
CA GLY A 69 16.45 5.46 -18.88
C GLY A 69 15.68 4.15 -19.10
N LEU A 70 14.90 3.69 -18.11
CA LEU A 70 14.09 2.47 -18.17
C LEU A 70 12.88 2.58 -19.09
N VAL A 71 12.60 3.78 -19.58
CA VAL A 71 11.64 3.99 -20.67
C VAL A 71 12.36 3.71 -21.98
N ARG A 72 11.99 2.66 -22.67
CA ARG A 72 12.50 2.35 -24.01
C ARG A 72 12.39 3.59 -24.92
N GLY A 73 13.53 4.18 -25.29
CA GLY A 73 13.61 5.31 -26.20
C GLY A 73 13.74 6.69 -25.55
N GLY A 74 13.91 6.80 -24.24
CA GLY A 74 14.23 8.07 -23.59
C GLY A 74 15.66 8.51 -23.91
N ASP A 75 15.83 9.77 -24.32
CA ASP A 75 17.14 10.37 -24.56
C ASP A 75 17.86 10.60 -23.23
N PRO A 76 18.97 9.90 -22.93
CA PRO A 76 19.68 10.06 -21.67
C PRO A 76 20.27 11.47 -21.46
N ALA A 77 20.38 12.28 -22.53
CA ALA A 77 20.80 13.67 -22.43
C ALA A 77 19.71 14.62 -21.91
N LYS A 78 18.48 14.18 -21.87
CA LYS A 78 17.32 14.94 -21.35
C LYS A 78 17.00 14.64 -19.89
N VAL A 79 17.76 13.79 -19.24
CA VAL A 79 17.65 13.60 -17.80
C VAL A 79 18.10 14.89 -17.13
N PRO A 80 17.23 15.61 -16.40
CA PRO A 80 17.66 16.80 -15.68
C PRO A 80 18.78 16.41 -14.73
N ALA A 81 19.95 17.04 -14.87
CA ALA A 81 21.14 16.76 -14.07
C ALA A 81 20.95 16.98 -12.55
N LYS A 82 19.81 17.47 -12.17
CA LYS A 82 19.27 17.57 -10.79
C LYS A 82 17.75 17.44 -10.87
N SER A 83 17.23 16.23 -11.12
CA SER A 83 15.95 15.95 -10.51
C SER A 83 16.18 16.10 -9.01
N LYS A 84 15.49 17.00 -8.36
CA LYS A 84 15.44 17.11 -6.90
C LYS A 84 14.70 15.86 -6.38
N ILE A 85 15.29 14.70 -6.58
CA ILE A 85 14.92 13.50 -5.84
C ILE A 85 15.65 13.63 -4.50
N ASP A 86 15.28 14.65 -3.74
CA ASP A 86 15.62 14.77 -2.33
C ASP A 86 14.87 13.71 -1.50
N ASP A 87 14.11 12.85 -2.16
CA ASP A 87 13.26 11.90 -1.50
C ASP A 87 13.85 10.49 -1.61
N GLN A 88 14.46 10.06 -0.52
CA GLN A 88 15.03 8.74 -0.37
C GLN A 88 13.98 7.64 -0.60
N VAL A 89 14.29 6.64 -1.43
CA VAL A 89 13.45 5.46 -1.61
C VAL A 89 13.62 4.52 -0.44
N ILE A 90 12.54 4.24 0.27
CA ILE A 90 12.51 3.25 1.36
C ILE A 90 12.26 1.85 0.79
N CYS A 91 11.26 1.69 -0.08
CA CYS A 91 10.91 0.43 -0.70
C CYS A 91 11.13 0.49 -2.22
N GLU A 92 12.16 -0.16 -2.72
CA GLU A 92 12.50 -0.20 -4.15
C GLU A 92 11.51 -1.01 -4.97
N CYS A 93 10.99 -2.11 -4.42
CA CYS A 93 10.00 -2.96 -5.10
C CYS A 93 8.71 -2.22 -5.41
N GLU A 94 8.30 -1.36 -4.50
CA GLU A 94 7.04 -0.62 -4.57
C GLU A 94 7.26 0.88 -4.84
N LEU A 95 8.51 1.29 -5.03
CA LEU A 95 8.95 2.68 -5.26
C LEU A 95 8.38 3.67 -4.23
N MET A 96 8.32 3.22 -2.98
CA MET A 96 7.81 4.05 -1.88
C MET A 96 8.90 4.98 -1.37
N SER A 97 8.58 6.27 -1.30
CA SER A 97 9.51 7.30 -0.86
C SER A 97 9.50 7.51 0.65
N ARG A 98 10.58 8.11 1.18
CA ARG A 98 10.68 8.55 2.57
C ARG A 98 9.57 9.54 2.89
N LYS A 99 9.34 10.53 2.01
CA LYS A 99 8.32 11.55 2.23
C LYS A 99 6.93 10.93 2.39
N ALA A 100 6.52 10.02 1.50
CA ALA A 100 5.22 9.36 1.61
C ALA A 100 5.08 8.57 2.92
N PHE A 101 6.18 7.98 3.40
CA PHE A 101 6.19 7.24 4.66
C PHE A 101 6.09 8.19 5.87
N THR A 102 6.86 9.27 5.90
CA THR A 102 6.88 10.21 7.02
C THR A 102 5.59 11.00 7.10
N ASP A 103 5.01 11.42 5.97
CA ASP A 103 3.72 12.11 5.93
C ASP A 103 2.61 11.24 6.54
N LEU A 104 2.53 9.97 6.14
CA LEU A 104 1.52 9.05 6.67
C LEU A 104 1.77 8.73 8.16
N LEU A 105 3.03 8.59 8.57
CA LEU A 105 3.37 8.34 9.97
C LEU A 105 3.00 9.54 10.86
N ALA A 106 3.15 10.76 10.36
CA ALA A 106 2.73 11.97 11.05
C ALA A 106 1.19 12.08 11.16
N GLU A 107 0.46 11.63 10.11
CA GLU A 107 -1.01 11.58 10.13
C GLU A 107 -1.54 10.48 11.07
N GLN A 108 -0.78 9.40 11.26
CA GLN A 108 -1.18 8.21 12.03
C GLN A 108 -0.06 7.76 12.98
N PRO A 109 0.22 8.50 14.05
CA PRO A 109 1.37 8.22 14.94
C PRO A 109 1.28 6.87 15.66
N ASP A 110 0.09 6.31 15.82
CA ASP A 110 -0.14 5.01 16.45
C ASP A 110 -0.15 3.84 15.46
N ALA A 111 -0.03 4.12 14.16
CA ALA A 111 -0.06 3.09 13.13
C ALA A 111 1.07 2.07 13.31
N THR A 112 0.75 0.81 13.10
CA THR A 112 1.75 -0.26 12.97
C THR A 112 2.35 -0.27 11.56
N PHE A 113 3.48 -0.93 11.37
CA PHE A 113 4.03 -1.13 10.02
C PHE A 113 3.11 -1.95 9.12
N ASP A 114 2.24 -2.77 9.67
CA ASP A 114 1.19 -3.47 8.91
C ASP A 114 0.09 -2.52 8.43
N ASP A 115 -0.24 -1.49 9.20
CA ASP A 115 -1.19 -0.45 8.78
C ASP A 115 -0.59 0.43 7.67
N LEU A 116 0.66 0.88 7.86
CA LEU A 116 1.39 1.62 6.84
C LEU A 116 1.59 0.79 5.56
N ARG A 117 1.81 -0.53 5.71
CA ARG A 117 1.89 -1.46 4.59
C ARG A 117 0.63 -1.46 3.74
N ARG A 118 -0.53 -1.49 4.36
CA ARG A 118 -1.82 -1.52 3.63
C ARG A 118 -2.02 -0.26 2.81
N GLN A 119 -1.56 0.86 3.31
CA GLN A 119 -1.73 2.16 2.65
C GLN A 119 -0.61 2.46 1.64
N LEU A 120 0.64 2.17 1.98
CA LEU A 120 1.83 2.49 1.17
C LEU A 120 2.40 1.29 0.41
N ARG A 121 1.86 0.10 0.61
CA ARG A 121 2.36 -1.17 0.05
C ARG A 121 3.78 -1.54 0.52
N LEU A 122 4.20 -1.00 1.66
CA LEU A 122 5.47 -1.33 2.30
C LEU A 122 5.61 -2.85 2.47
N GLY A 123 6.67 -3.45 1.93
CA GLY A 123 6.92 -4.87 2.02
C GLY A 123 5.97 -5.78 1.23
N MET A 124 5.26 -5.25 0.23
CA MET A 124 4.41 -6.06 -0.66
C MET A 124 5.15 -6.63 -1.88
N GLY A 125 6.36 -6.17 -2.14
CA GLY A 125 7.18 -6.66 -3.25
C GLY A 125 7.79 -8.04 -2.98
N PRO A 126 8.56 -8.59 -3.92
CA PRO A 126 9.12 -9.95 -3.86
C PRO A 126 9.95 -10.24 -2.61
N CYS A 127 10.64 -9.24 -2.05
CA CYS A 127 11.44 -9.39 -0.83
C CYS A 127 10.61 -9.46 0.46
N GLN A 128 9.30 -9.27 0.39
CA GLN A 128 8.36 -9.32 1.52
C GLN A 128 8.83 -8.53 2.76
N GLY A 129 9.40 -7.37 2.53
CA GLY A 129 9.84 -6.48 3.61
C GLY A 129 11.28 -6.69 4.10
N GLY A 130 12.04 -7.61 3.50
CA GLY A 130 13.40 -7.95 3.96
C GLY A 130 14.36 -6.74 4.02
N PHE A 131 14.19 -5.76 3.15
CA PHE A 131 15.03 -4.56 3.14
C PHE A 131 14.30 -3.31 3.64
N CYS A 132 13.11 -3.06 3.13
CA CYS A 132 12.38 -1.83 3.44
C CYS A 132 11.90 -1.73 4.87
N SER A 133 11.66 -2.83 5.57
CA SER A 133 11.27 -2.81 6.97
C SER A 133 12.33 -2.16 7.87
N MET A 134 13.61 -2.48 7.64
CA MET A 134 14.72 -1.91 8.39
C MET A 134 14.90 -0.41 8.08
N ARG A 135 14.81 -0.03 6.80
CA ARG A 135 14.88 1.39 6.39
C ARG A 135 13.72 2.19 6.98
N ALA A 136 12.50 1.67 6.91
CA ALA A 136 11.33 2.31 7.50
C ALA A 136 11.46 2.50 9.02
N THR A 137 11.98 1.49 9.71
CA THR A 137 12.27 1.59 11.14
C THR A 137 13.31 2.67 11.44
N GLY A 138 14.40 2.71 10.67
CA GLY A 138 15.44 3.75 10.81
C GLY A 138 14.89 5.15 10.59
N VAL A 139 14.09 5.35 9.54
CA VAL A 139 13.46 6.66 9.25
C VAL A 139 12.48 7.06 10.36
N ALA A 140 11.65 6.13 10.86
CA ALA A 140 10.73 6.45 11.95
C ALA A 140 11.44 6.85 13.26
N LEU A 141 12.62 6.27 13.52
CA LEU A 141 13.49 6.67 14.63
C LEU A 141 14.14 8.03 14.41
N GLU A 142 14.68 8.28 13.22
CA GLU A 142 15.29 9.56 12.84
C GLU A 142 14.31 10.72 12.94
N GLU A 143 13.05 10.52 12.54
CA GLU A 143 11.98 11.51 12.66
C GLU A 143 11.43 11.65 14.08
N GLY A 144 11.91 10.83 15.03
CA GLY A 144 11.43 10.83 16.41
C GLY A 144 9.96 10.39 16.57
N ALA A 145 9.40 9.75 15.55
CA ALA A 145 8.02 9.27 15.57
C ALA A 145 7.83 8.04 16.46
N ILE A 146 8.89 7.29 16.68
CA ILE A 146 8.93 6.11 17.57
C ILE A 146 10.23 6.11 18.37
N ASP A 147 10.20 5.54 19.55
CA ASP A 147 11.40 5.25 20.35
C ASP A 147 12.03 3.90 19.97
N ALA A 148 13.19 3.60 20.52
CA ALA A 148 13.94 2.39 20.21
C ALA A 148 13.23 1.10 20.65
N GLU A 149 12.48 1.13 21.74
CA GLU A 149 11.74 -0.02 22.27
C GLU A 149 10.56 -0.34 21.33
N ARG A 150 9.76 0.66 21.00
CA ARG A 150 8.66 0.53 20.06
C ARG A 150 9.14 0.11 18.66
N ALA A 151 10.27 0.65 18.19
CA ALA A 151 10.87 0.32 16.90
C ALA A 151 11.17 -1.18 16.78
N THR A 152 11.80 -1.75 17.81
CA THR A 152 12.13 -3.17 17.85
C THR A 152 10.86 -4.04 17.84
N GLY A 153 9.85 -3.66 18.61
CA GLY A 153 8.55 -4.34 18.66
C GLY A 153 7.82 -4.33 17.32
N LEU A 154 7.73 -3.17 16.70
CA LEU A 154 7.08 -3.00 15.38
C LEU A 154 7.81 -3.79 14.27
N LEU A 155 9.14 -3.74 14.24
CA LEU A 155 9.93 -4.48 13.26
C LEU A 155 9.76 -6.00 13.43
N ARG A 156 9.85 -6.51 14.65
CA ARG A 156 9.65 -7.94 14.92
C ARG A 156 8.26 -8.42 14.52
N LEU A 157 7.23 -7.66 14.88
CA LEU A 157 5.85 -7.99 14.54
C LEU A 157 5.64 -8.01 13.03
N PHE A 158 6.15 -6.98 12.34
CA PHE A 158 6.05 -6.88 10.89
C PHE A 158 6.74 -8.05 10.18
N LEU A 159 7.98 -8.39 10.56
CA LEU A 159 8.71 -9.52 9.96
C LEU A 159 8.04 -10.86 10.30
N LYS A 160 7.61 -11.06 11.53
CA LYS A 160 6.87 -12.25 11.93
C LYS A 160 5.62 -12.45 11.07
N ASN A 161 4.83 -11.40 10.85
CA ASN A 161 3.61 -11.47 10.05
C ASN A 161 3.89 -11.74 8.57
N ARG A 162 5.06 -11.30 8.05
CA ARG A 162 5.45 -11.56 6.65
C ARG A 162 5.99 -12.97 6.43
N TRP A 163 6.70 -13.50 7.40
CA TRP A 163 7.46 -14.74 7.24
C TRP A 163 6.92 -15.90 8.08
N ILE A 164 5.69 -15.78 8.56
CA ILE A 164 5.09 -16.79 9.46
C ILE A 164 5.10 -18.20 8.86
N GLY A 165 4.96 -18.33 7.53
CA GLY A 165 5.03 -19.61 6.83
C GLY A 165 6.44 -20.10 6.50
N LEU A 166 7.46 -19.24 6.74
CA LEU A 166 8.87 -19.55 6.46
C LEU A 166 9.68 -19.71 7.76
N TRP A 167 9.05 -19.42 8.91
CA TRP A 167 9.72 -19.51 10.17
C TRP A 167 9.99 -20.99 10.49
N PRO A 168 11.23 -21.37 10.82
CA PRO A 168 11.45 -22.72 11.31
C PRO A 168 10.70 -22.92 12.63
N ILE A 169 9.87 -23.92 12.64
CA ILE A 169 9.07 -24.32 13.80
C ILE A 169 10.00 -24.91 14.84
#